data_b28a61f9966e3bfb118d0cb9e38f7f5f
#
_entry.id   b28a61f9966e3bfb118d0cb9e38f7f5f
#
_cell.length_a   1.000
_cell.length_b   1.000
_cell.length_c   1.000
_cell.angle_alpha   90.00
_cell.angle_beta   90.00
_cell.angle_gamma   90.00
#
_symmetry.space_group_name_H-M   'P 1'
#
loop_
_entity.id
_entity.type
_entity.pdbx_description
1 polymer ?
#
loop_
_entity_poly.entity_id
_entity_poly.type
_entity_poly.pdbx_seq_one_letter_code
_entity_poly.pdbx_strand_id
1 'polypeptide(L)'
;MALIVQKYGGTSVADPERMRNVARHVAATKAQGNDLGIVVSAMGKATDTLLDLARQVSSAPAGREMDMLLTTGERISMSLLCMALQDLGIEAMSFTGSQVGIITDTVHGRAKILEIKGDRVREAISEGKVAVVAGFQGVSTAKEITTLGRGGSDTTAVALAAALKADACEIYTDVTGVFTADPRIVPQARKLKHLEFDEMLEMAGAGSKVLALRSVEFARNHNVPIHVRSSFTWEQGTWVTSEIRKGENNMEEPIISGVVHDASDAKITVLGVPDQPGVSAALFEPLAAANVNVDMIVQNTSTAGTTDISFTLPKSDVTIAEPIVARIAKQVGATGVTQDTNIAKISLVGAGMKSSPGVAAKMFRVLADNKVNIEMISTSTIRISVVVAAPMLEKAVRSLHTAFDLDSGEDYSAPLPVRK
;
A
#
# COMPACT_ATOMS: atom_id res chain seq x y z
N MET A 1 0.50 -7.13 29.73
CA MET A 1 1.58 -7.00 28.75
C MET A 1 0.98 -7.27 27.39
N ALA A 2 1.10 -6.34 26.45
CA ALA A 2 0.70 -6.56 25.05
C ALA A 2 1.94 -6.88 24.22
N LEU A 3 1.80 -7.74 23.21
CA LEU A 3 2.83 -7.97 22.21
C LEU A 3 2.54 -7.04 21.00
N ILE A 4 3.45 -6.13 20.71
CA ILE A 4 3.32 -5.15 19.64
C ILE A 4 4.44 -5.36 18.62
N VAL A 5 4.08 -5.41 17.34
CA VAL A 5 5.06 -5.35 16.27
C VAL A 5 5.07 -3.92 15.73
N GLN A 6 6.24 -3.28 15.74
CA GLN A 6 6.41 -1.91 15.22
C GLN A 6 7.26 -1.92 13.95
N LYS A 7 6.80 -1.26 12.89
CA LYS A 7 7.58 -1.10 11.66
C LYS A 7 8.02 0.34 11.50
N TYR A 8 9.28 0.56 11.20
CA TYR A 8 9.83 1.87 10.90
C TYR A 8 10.29 1.97 9.44
N GLY A 9 9.70 2.92 8.69
CA GLY A 9 10.03 3.17 7.28
C GLY A 9 11.40 3.78 7.07
N GLY A 10 11.88 3.77 5.82
CA GLY A 10 13.21 4.30 5.48
C GLY A 10 13.42 5.76 5.88
N THR A 11 12.39 6.61 5.77
CA THR A 11 12.44 8.00 6.23
C THR A 11 12.58 8.12 7.73
N SER A 12 12.04 7.16 8.49
CA SER A 12 12.12 7.11 9.97
C SER A 12 13.51 6.76 10.47
N VAL A 13 14.29 6.04 9.69
CA VAL A 13 15.66 5.56 10.00
C VAL A 13 16.71 6.12 9.07
N ALA A 14 16.46 7.28 8.43
CA ALA A 14 17.26 7.80 7.33
C ALA A 14 18.70 8.20 7.72
N ASP A 15 18.91 8.59 8.95
CA ASP A 15 20.17 9.08 9.47
C ASP A 15 20.35 8.71 10.96
N PRO A 16 21.54 8.89 11.55
CA PRO A 16 21.81 8.53 12.94
C PRO A 16 20.92 9.24 13.98
N GLU A 17 20.48 10.47 13.72
CA GLU A 17 19.60 11.21 14.63
C GLU A 17 18.20 10.59 14.65
N ARG A 18 17.65 10.30 13.48
CA ARG A 18 16.36 9.61 13.32
C ARG A 18 16.40 8.22 13.90
N MET A 19 17.52 7.50 13.72
CA MET A 19 17.71 6.17 14.33
C MET A 19 17.64 6.25 15.86
N ARG A 20 18.29 7.23 16.49
CA ARG A 20 18.18 7.47 17.94
C ARG A 20 16.77 7.88 18.37
N ASN A 21 16.04 8.62 17.52
CA ASN A 21 14.64 8.94 17.79
C ASN A 21 13.75 7.68 17.77
N VAL A 22 13.94 6.80 16.80
CA VAL A 22 13.26 5.49 16.76
C VAL A 22 13.58 4.68 18.03
N ALA A 23 14.85 4.64 18.44
CA ALA A 23 15.23 3.94 19.68
C ALA A 23 14.48 4.49 20.91
N ARG A 24 14.28 5.83 21.00
CA ARG A 24 13.47 6.43 22.08
C ARG A 24 12.00 6.03 22.01
N HIS A 25 11.40 5.95 20.81
CA HIS A 25 10.02 5.46 20.65
C HIS A 25 9.88 4.00 21.12
N VAL A 26 10.81 3.14 20.72
CA VAL A 26 10.86 1.74 21.15
C VAL A 26 11.02 1.67 22.67
N ALA A 27 11.95 2.45 23.25
CA ALA A 27 12.19 2.51 24.69
C ALA A 27 10.93 2.93 25.46
N ALA A 28 10.23 3.95 25.00
CA ALA A 28 9.00 4.43 25.63
C ALA A 28 7.88 3.38 25.60
N THR A 29 7.75 2.62 24.50
CA THR A 29 6.76 1.53 24.40
C THR A 29 7.15 0.35 25.29
N LYS A 30 8.43 0.00 25.38
CA LYS A 30 8.94 -1.06 26.27
C LYS A 30 8.75 -0.70 27.74
N ALA A 31 8.97 0.56 28.12
CA ALA A 31 8.78 1.06 29.49
C ALA A 31 7.31 0.98 29.97
N GLN A 32 6.35 0.90 29.06
CA GLN A 32 4.94 0.65 29.36
C GLN A 32 4.65 -0.83 29.69
N GLY A 33 5.66 -1.69 29.69
CA GLY A 33 5.52 -3.11 29.99
C GLY A 33 5.13 -3.97 28.80
N ASN A 34 5.29 -3.47 27.58
CA ASN A 34 4.96 -4.21 26.36
C ASN A 34 6.13 -5.07 25.86
N ASP A 35 5.81 -6.17 25.22
CA ASP A 35 6.75 -6.97 24.44
C ASP A 35 6.81 -6.46 23.00
N LEU A 36 8.03 -6.44 22.42
CA LEU A 36 8.25 -5.74 21.14
C LEU A 36 9.01 -6.60 20.12
N GLY A 37 8.40 -6.69 18.91
CA GLY A 37 9.08 -7.04 17.68
C GLY A 37 9.18 -5.79 16.80
N ILE A 38 10.38 -5.47 16.32
CA ILE A 38 10.61 -4.29 15.48
C ILE A 38 10.97 -4.74 14.07
N VAL A 39 10.37 -4.13 13.05
CA VAL A 39 10.76 -4.33 11.65
C VAL A 39 11.27 -3.01 11.09
N VAL A 40 12.45 -3.03 10.46
CA VAL A 40 13.07 -1.85 9.88
C VAL A 40 13.24 -1.96 8.38
N SER A 41 13.06 -0.83 7.68
CA SER A 41 13.43 -0.66 6.28
C SER A 41 14.90 -0.22 6.15
N ALA A 42 15.44 -0.23 4.95
CA ALA A 42 16.73 0.37 4.63
C ALA A 42 16.73 1.88 4.93
N MET A 43 17.89 2.45 5.26
CA MET A 43 18.05 3.86 5.63
C MET A 43 17.77 4.78 4.44
N GLY A 44 16.81 5.69 4.57
CA GLY A 44 16.54 6.74 3.60
C GLY A 44 16.39 6.24 2.17
N LYS A 45 17.34 6.60 1.31
CA LYS A 45 17.40 6.20 -0.11
C LYS A 45 18.41 5.07 -0.38
N ALA A 46 18.81 4.31 0.63
CA ALA A 46 19.83 3.26 0.47
C ALA A 46 19.45 2.23 -0.61
N THR A 47 18.18 1.82 -0.66
CA THR A 47 17.70 0.89 -1.70
C THR A 47 17.86 1.46 -3.11
N ASP A 48 17.51 2.74 -3.33
CA ASP A 48 17.67 3.40 -4.63
C ASP A 48 19.16 3.50 -5.00
N THR A 49 20.01 3.84 -4.04
CA THR A 49 21.49 3.90 -4.24
C THR A 49 22.05 2.54 -4.64
N LEU A 50 21.60 1.44 -4.01
CA LEU A 50 22.03 0.09 -4.35
C LEU A 50 21.55 -0.34 -5.74
N LEU A 51 20.31 0.02 -6.12
CA LEU A 51 19.77 -0.21 -7.46
C LEU A 51 20.59 0.54 -8.53
N ASP A 52 20.92 1.79 -8.28
CA ASP A 52 21.73 2.61 -9.20
C ASP A 52 23.16 2.07 -9.32
N LEU A 53 23.74 1.61 -8.22
CA LEU A 53 25.06 0.95 -8.24
C LEU A 53 25.05 -0.33 -9.08
N ALA A 54 24.02 -1.17 -8.93
CA ALA A 54 23.86 -2.38 -9.72
C ALA A 54 23.78 -2.08 -11.23
N ARG A 55 23.00 -1.04 -11.61
CA ARG A 55 22.86 -0.60 -13.01
C ARG A 55 24.16 -0.06 -13.61
N GLN A 56 25.02 0.55 -12.79
CA GLN A 56 26.34 1.04 -13.22
C GLN A 56 27.31 -0.13 -13.50
N VAL A 57 27.13 -1.27 -12.84
CA VAL A 57 27.97 -2.46 -12.98
C VAL A 57 27.45 -3.41 -14.06
N SER A 58 26.13 -3.52 -14.23
CA SER A 58 25.50 -4.47 -15.15
C SER A 58 24.31 -3.84 -15.86
N SER A 59 24.22 -4.04 -17.17
CA SER A 59 23.07 -3.63 -17.98
C SER A 59 21.82 -4.49 -17.75
N ALA A 60 22.00 -5.72 -17.24
CA ALA A 60 20.94 -6.67 -16.95
C ALA A 60 21.28 -7.48 -15.68
N PRO A 61 21.21 -6.88 -14.49
CA PRO A 61 21.56 -7.58 -13.26
C PRO A 61 20.59 -8.74 -13.01
N ALA A 62 21.12 -9.92 -12.66
CA ALA A 62 20.33 -11.11 -12.34
C ALA A 62 19.50 -10.86 -11.07
N GLY A 63 18.23 -11.29 -11.07
CA GLY A 63 17.31 -11.08 -9.95
C GLY A 63 17.82 -11.62 -8.61
N ARG A 64 18.48 -12.79 -8.63
CA ARG A 64 19.11 -13.39 -7.44
C ARG A 64 20.18 -12.48 -6.82
N GLU A 65 21.10 -11.98 -7.63
CA GLU A 65 22.18 -11.12 -7.15
C GLU A 65 21.66 -9.74 -6.73
N MET A 66 20.59 -9.27 -7.39
CA MET A 66 19.90 -8.05 -6.99
C MET A 66 19.27 -8.21 -5.59
N ASP A 67 18.60 -9.33 -5.30
CA ASP A 67 18.04 -9.60 -3.98
C ASP A 67 19.14 -9.66 -2.91
N MET A 68 20.28 -10.33 -3.20
CA MET A 68 21.43 -10.34 -2.30
C MET A 68 21.95 -8.93 -2.00
N LEU A 69 22.07 -8.08 -3.01
CA LEU A 69 22.55 -6.70 -2.87
C LEU A 69 21.57 -5.86 -2.06
N LEU A 70 20.29 -5.85 -2.42
CA LEU A 70 19.28 -4.99 -1.82
C LEU A 70 19.06 -5.29 -0.33
N THR A 71 19.10 -6.58 0.07
CA THR A 71 18.91 -6.97 1.48
C THR A 71 20.00 -6.46 2.43
N THR A 72 21.10 -5.93 1.93
CA THR A 72 22.16 -5.33 2.77
C THR A 72 21.68 -4.04 3.45
N GLY A 73 20.76 -3.30 2.83
CA GLY A 73 20.23 -2.05 3.37
C GLY A 73 19.54 -2.22 4.72
N GLU A 74 18.64 -3.18 4.83
CA GLU A 74 17.93 -3.47 6.08
C GLU A 74 18.85 -4.09 7.15
N ARG A 75 19.89 -4.82 6.74
CA ARG A 75 20.89 -5.36 7.68
C ARG A 75 21.68 -4.25 8.37
N ILE A 76 21.99 -3.17 7.66
CA ILE A 76 22.60 -1.97 8.25
C ILE A 76 21.64 -1.38 9.29
N SER A 77 20.38 -1.13 8.91
CA SER A 77 19.39 -0.51 9.79
C SER A 77 19.13 -1.30 11.05
N MET A 78 18.94 -2.62 10.95
CA MET A 78 18.65 -3.47 12.13
C MET A 78 19.81 -3.48 13.13
N SER A 79 21.05 -3.51 12.61
CA SER A 79 22.24 -3.54 13.48
C SER A 79 22.42 -2.21 14.20
N LEU A 80 22.29 -1.08 13.49
CA LEU A 80 22.41 0.26 14.06
C LEU A 80 21.30 0.54 15.09
N LEU A 81 20.06 0.08 14.84
CA LEU A 81 18.98 0.24 15.82
C LEU A 81 19.24 -0.58 17.09
N CYS A 82 19.75 -1.81 16.98
CA CYS A 82 20.14 -2.60 18.15
C CYS A 82 21.21 -1.88 19.00
N MET A 83 22.25 -1.30 18.36
CA MET A 83 23.26 -0.52 19.06
C MET A 83 22.64 0.69 19.77
N ALA A 84 21.76 1.43 19.10
CA ALA A 84 21.08 2.59 19.69
C ALA A 84 20.15 2.22 20.87
N LEU A 85 19.53 1.04 20.85
CA LEU A 85 18.74 0.51 21.97
C LEU A 85 19.62 0.10 23.14
N GLN A 86 20.77 -0.54 22.87
CA GLN A 86 21.75 -0.91 23.89
C GLN A 86 22.33 0.30 24.62
N ASP A 87 22.56 1.43 23.90
CA ASP A 87 22.97 2.70 24.50
C ASP A 87 21.91 3.27 25.49
N LEU A 88 20.64 2.88 25.32
CA LEU A 88 19.54 3.22 26.23
C LEU A 88 19.33 2.17 27.33
N GLY A 89 20.21 1.17 27.45
CA GLY A 89 20.11 0.10 28.44
C GLY A 89 19.06 -0.97 28.09
N ILE A 90 18.60 -1.05 26.84
CA ILE A 90 17.61 -2.02 26.40
C ILE A 90 18.31 -3.16 25.66
N GLU A 91 18.15 -4.38 26.15
CA GLU A 91 18.64 -5.56 25.44
C GLU A 91 17.87 -5.73 24.12
N ALA A 92 18.62 -5.78 23.01
CA ALA A 92 18.06 -5.94 21.68
C ALA A 92 18.87 -6.92 20.85
N MET A 93 18.19 -7.67 19.99
CA MET A 93 18.79 -8.68 19.14
C MET A 93 18.29 -8.55 17.71
N SER A 94 19.21 -8.48 16.73
CA SER A 94 18.88 -8.32 15.31
C SER A 94 18.74 -9.67 14.60
N PHE A 95 17.80 -9.72 13.63
CA PHE A 95 17.50 -10.90 12.83
C PHE A 95 17.31 -10.56 11.36
N THR A 96 17.97 -11.33 10.48
CA THR A 96 17.64 -11.33 9.05
C THR A 96 16.33 -12.09 8.80
N GLY A 97 15.70 -11.91 7.65
CA GLY A 97 14.49 -12.66 7.26
C GLY A 97 14.69 -14.18 7.32
N SER A 98 15.87 -14.69 6.90
CA SER A 98 16.19 -16.10 7.00
C SER A 98 16.35 -16.60 8.45
N GLN A 99 16.89 -15.78 9.35
CA GLN A 99 17.05 -16.14 10.77
C GLN A 99 15.69 -16.14 11.53
N VAL A 100 14.74 -15.32 11.09
CA VAL A 100 13.33 -15.34 11.56
C VAL A 100 12.60 -16.57 11.02
N GLY A 101 13.03 -17.11 9.88
CA GLY A 101 12.34 -18.16 9.15
C GLY A 101 11.18 -17.62 8.30
N ILE A 102 11.37 -16.45 7.64
CA ILE A 102 10.44 -15.94 6.64
C ILE A 102 10.69 -16.74 5.36
N ILE A 103 9.85 -17.76 5.13
CA ILE A 103 9.95 -18.64 3.97
C ILE A 103 9.13 -18.06 2.81
N THR A 104 9.72 -18.01 1.62
CA THR A 104 9.09 -17.45 0.42
C THR A 104 9.07 -18.46 -0.73
N ASP A 105 8.33 -18.13 -1.80
CA ASP A 105 8.51 -18.74 -3.10
C ASP A 105 9.88 -18.36 -3.71
N THR A 106 10.14 -18.81 -4.94
CA THR A 106 11.42 -18.63 -5.65
C THR A 106 11.45 -17.43 -6.60
N VAL A 107 10.45 -16.54 -6.53
CA VAL A 107 10.35 -15.40 -7.44
C VAL A 107 11.17 -14.22 -6.90
N HIS A 108 12.36 -14.01 -7.47
CA HIS A 108 13.20 -12.90 -7.08
C HIS A 108 12.57 -11.53 -7.34
N GLY A 109 12.87 -10.54 -6.47
CA GLY A 109 12.40 -9.16 -6.56
C GLY A 109 10.96 -8.91 -6.08
N ARG A 110 10.13 -9.95 -5.98
CA ARG A 110 8.70 -9.88 -5.57
C ARG A 110 8.17 -11.18 -4.98
N ALA A 111 8.99 -11.82 -4.18
CA ALA A 111 8.64 -13.09 -3.55
C ALA A 111 7.37 -13.01 -2.69
N LYS A 112 6.63 -14.11 -2.64
CA LYS A 112 5.47 -14.26 -1.76
C LYS A 112 5.86 -15.00 -0.50
N ILE A 113 5.43 -14.49 0.66
CA ILE A 113 5.61 -15.18 1.93
C ILE A 113 4.69 -16.41 1.95
N LEU A 114 5.27 -17.57 2.17
CA LEU A 114 4.56 -18.84 2.31
C LEU A 114 4.35 -19.18 3.79
N GLU A 115 5.35 -18.89 4.64
CA GLU A 115 5.34 -19.20 6.07
C GLU A 115 6.26 -18.25 6.83
N ILE A 116 5.94 -17.96 8.09
CA ILE A 116 6.86 -17.35 9.06
C ILE A 116 6.92 -18.23 10.29
N LYS A 117 8.09 -18.80 10.57
CA LYS A 117 8.30 -19.62 11.78
C LYS A 117 8.32 -18.80 13.05
N GLY A 118 9.13 -17.76 13.11
CA GLY A 118 9.19 -16.78 14.19
C GLY A 118 9.75 -17.29 15.53
N ASP A 119 10.25 -18.53 15.62
CA ASP A 119 10.64 -19.15 16.88
C ASP A 119 11.76 -18.39 17.59
N ARG A 120 12.82 -18.01 16.86
CA ARG A 120 13.92 -17.22 17.43
C ARG A 120 13.51 -15.84 17.91
N VAL A 121 12.49 -15.24 17.26
CA VAL A 121 11.93 -13.96 17.69
C VAL A 121 11.15 -14.13 18.97
N ARG A 122 10.33 -15.19 19.09
CA ARG A 122 9.61 -15.53 20.32
C ARG A 122 10.56 -15.79 21.48
N GLU A 123 11.63 -16.55 21.24
CA GLU A 123 12.68 -16.83 22.23
C GLU A 123 13.29 -15.52 22.76
N ALA A 124 13.78 -14.64 21.87
CA ALA A 124 14.36 -13.36 22.27
C ALA A 124 13.36 -12.48 23.05
N ILE A 125 12.10 -12.43 22.64
CA ILE A 125 11.04 -11.69 23.35
C ILE A 125 10.79 -12.30 24.73
N SER A 126 10.76 -13.63 24.86
CA SER A 126 10.54 -14.32 26.13
C SER A 126 11.69 -14.09 27.14
N GLU A 127 12.88 -13.82 26.64
CA GLU A 127 14.05 -13.40 27.45
C GLU A 127 14.02 -11.89 27.80
N GLY A 128 12.95 -11.17 27.46
CA GLY A 128 12.79 -9.73 27.71
C GLY A 128 13.46 -8.80 26.69
N LYS A 129 14.13 -9.35 25.67
CA LYS A 129 14.83 -8.60 24.62
C LYS A 129 13.87 -8.00 23.62
N VAL A 130 14.27 -6.91 22.97
CA VAL A 130 13.62 -6.37 21.78
C VAL A 130 14.17 -7.08 20.54
N ALA A 131 13.30 -7.75 19.78
CA ALA A 131 13.69 -8.42 18.55
C ALA A 131 13.61 -7.44 17.37
N VAL A 132 14.74 -7.14 16.71
CA VAL A 132 14.82 -6.22 15.56
C VAL A 132 15.03 -7.01 14.28
N VAL A 133 14.06 -6.97 13.37
CA VAL A 133 14.01 -7.78 12.15
C VAL A 133 14.27 -6.90 10.92
N ALA A 134 15.15 -7.35 10.04
CA ALA A 134 15.29 -6.77 8.71
C ALA A 134 14.02 -7.04 7.90
N GLY A 135 13.29 -5.99 7.52
CA GLY A 135 12.14 -6.08 6.65
C GLY A 135 12.50 -6.44 5.21
N PHE A 136 11.48 -6.51 4.33
CA PHE A 136 11.65 -6.64 2.88
C PHE A 136 12.24 -7.96 2.38
N GLN A 137 12.78 -8.81 3.21
CA GLN A 137 13.57 -9.99 2.83
C GLN A 137 13.08 -11.30 3.47
N GLY A 138 13.31 -12.39 2.76
CA GLY A 138 13.09 -13.76 3.22
C GLY A 138 14.09 -14.74 2.64
N VAL A 139 13.82 -16.02 2.81
CA VAL A 139 14.57 -17.13 2.20
C VAL A 139 13.59 -18.03 1.45
N SER A 140 13.89 -18.32 0.20
CA SER A 140 13.05 -19.18 -0.63
C SER A 140 13.08 -20.64 -0.18
N THR A 141 12.13 -21.44 -0.67
CA THR A 141 12.12 -22.89 -0.51
C THR A 141 13.39 -23.56 -1.08
N ALA A 142 14.07 -22.88 -2.03
CA ALA A 142 15.37 -23.28 -2.57
C ALA A 142 16.57 -22.75 -1.75
N LYS A 143 16.33 -22.17 -0.56
CA LYS A 143 17.35 -21.60 0.35
C LYS A 143 18.09 -20.38 -0.21
N GLU A 144 17.54 -19.72 -1.22
CA GLU A 144 18.07 -18.48 -1.78
C GLU A 144 17.44 -17.26 -1.09
N ILE A 145 18.23 -16.20 -0.92
CA ILE A 145 17.71 -14.93 -0.40
C ILE A 145 16.76 -14.32 -1.43
N THR A 146 15.63 -13.83 -0.95
CA THR A 146 14.58 -13.20 -1.77
C THR A 146 14.16 -11.88 -1.19
N THR A 147 13.70 -10.96 -2.06
CA THR A 147 13.04 -9.72 -1.65
C THR A 147 11.55 -9.74 -1.99
N LEU A 148 10.75 -9.05 -1.17
CA LEU A 148 9.29 -9.05 -1.26
C LEU A 148 8.72 -7.98 -2.20
N GLY A 149 9.59 -7.16 -2.78
CA GLY A 149 9.20 -6.04 -3.63
C GLY A 149 8.70 -4.81 -2.84
N ARG A 150 8.12 -3.87 -3.55
CA ARG A 150 7.66 -2.59 -2.98
C ARG A 150 6.66 -2.82 -1.82
N GLY A 151 6.83 -2.08 -0.72
CA GLY A 151 6.02 -2.28 0.50
C GLY A 151 6.35 -3.56 1.28
N GLY A 152 7.48 -4.22 0.94
CA GLY A 152 7.88 -5.48 1.56
C GLY A 152 8.12 -5.40 3.07
N SER A 153 8.62 -4.27 3.60
CA SER A 153 8.80 -4.09 5.04
C SER A 153 7.47 -3.99 5.79
N ASP A 154 6.44 -3.34 5.22
CA ASP A 154 5.08 -3.30 5.79
C ASP A 154 4.49 -4.72 5.81
N THR A 155 4.63 -5.43 4.68
CA THR A 155 4.19 -6.83 4.58
C THR A 155 4.91 -7.73 5.59
N THR A 156 6.24 -7.56 5.77
CA THR A 156 7.02 -8.29 6.77
C THR A 156 6.48 -8.04 8.18
N ALA A 157 6.18 -6.78 8.53
CA ALA A 157 5.73 -6.44 9.87
C ALA A 157 4.36 -7.04 10.19
N VAL A 158 3.41 -6.92 9.27
CA VAL A 158 2.06 -7.49 9.46
C VAL A 158 2.11 -9.01 9.48
N ALA A 159 2.90 -9.64 8.61
CA ALA A 159 3.05 -11.09 8.58
C ALA A 159 3.75 -11.62 9.85
N LEU A 160 4.74 -10.88 10.37
CA LEU A 160 5.36 -11.19 11.66
C LEU A 160 4.37 -11.04 12.81
N ALA A 161 3.57 -9.97 12.82
CA ALA A 161 2.53 -9.75 13.83
C ALA A 161 1.52 -10.90 13.85
N ALA A 162 1.08 -11.36 12.67
CA ALA A 162 0.20 -12.52 12.52
C ALA A 162 0.85 -13.80 13.08
N ALA A 163 2.10 -14.08 12.69
CA ALA A 163 2.83 -15.28 13.13
C ALA A 163 3.08 -15.29 14.65
N LEU A 164 3.35 -14.14 15.24
CA LEU A 164 3.57 -13.98 16.68
C LEU A 164 2.26 -13.88 17.48
N LYS A 165 1.11 -13.73 16.81
CA LYS A 165 -0.21 -13.42 17.40
C LYS A 165 -0.15 -12.13 18.22
N ALA A 166 0.49 -11.11 17.67
CA ALA A 166 0.62 -9.81 18.30
C ALA A 166 -0.75 -9.13 18.46
N ASP A 167 -0.89 -8.31 19.50
CA ASP A 167 -2.12 -7.55 19.78
C ASP A 167 -2.33 -6.42 18.76
N ALA A 168 -1.24 -5.88 18.21
CA ALA A 168 -1.27 -4.85 17.17
C ALA A 168 0.02 -4.82 16.31
N CYS A 169 -0.12 -4.31 15.10
CA CYS A 169 1.00 -3.93 14.23
C CYS A 169 1.00 -2.42 14.06
N GLU A 170 1.97 -1.71 14.63
CA GLU A 170 2.13 -0.27 14.46
C GLU A 170 3.03 0.03 13.25
N ILE A 171 2.52 0.75 12.26
CA ILE A 171 3.27 1.18 11.07
C ILE A 171 3.65 2.64 11.24
N TYR A 172 4.92 2.89 11.54
CA TYR A 172 5.48 4.22 11.66
C TYR A 172 5.98 4.71 10.31
N THR A 173 5.47 5.88 9.91
CA THR A 173 5.73 6.54 8.63
C THR A 173 5.98 8.04 8.82
N ASP A 174 6.05 8.82 7.74
CA ASP A 174 6.23 10.27 7.76
C ASP A 174 4.92 11.07 7.86
N VAL A 175 3.76 10.38 7.84
CA VAL A 175 2.45 10.99 8.04
C VAL A 175 1.85 10.58 9.40
N THR A 176 0.97 11.42 9.95
CA THR A 176 0.37 11.20 11.27
C THR A 176 -0.81 10.23 11.28
N GLY A 177 -1.15 9.65 10.13
CA GLY A 177 -2.26 8.71 9.96
C GLY A 177 -2.80 8.72 8.53
N VAL A 178 -3.98 8.15 8.32
CA VAL A 178 -4.72 8.21 7.06
C VAL A 178 -5.68 9.40 7.11
N PHE A 179 -5.79 10.13 6.01
CA PHE A 179 -6.62 11.33 5.90
C PHE A 179 -7.75 11.15 4.91
N THR A 180 -8.80 11.97 5.04
CA THR A 180 -9.95 12.00 4.12
C THR A 180 -9.58 12.38 2.69
N ALA A 181 -8.44 13.04 2.48
CA ALA A 181 -7.76 13.27 1.21
C ALA A 181 -6.27 13.55 1.48
N ASP A 182 -5.46 13.68 0.44
CA ASP A 182 -4.05 14.11 0.58
C ASP A 182 -4.00 15.56 1.11
N PRO A 183 -3.43 15.82 2.30
CA PRO A 183 -3.36 17.17 2.87
C PRO A 183 -2.57 18.17 2.02
N ARG A 184 -1.70 17.68 1.13
CA ARG A 184 -0.94 18.54 0.20
C ARG A 184 -1.83 19.12 -0.89
N ILE A 185 -2.92 18.42 -1.25
CA ILE A 185 -3.94 18.90 -2.20
C ILE A 185 -5.08 19.58 -1.46
N VAL A 186 -5.55 18.99 -0.37
CA VAL A 186 -6.68 19.48 0.44
C VAL A 186 -6.19 19.80 1.84
N PRO A 187 -5.79 21.04 2.13
CA PRO A 187 -5.29 21.42 3.47
C PRO A 187 -6.30 21.18 4.62
N GLN A 188 -7.60 21.13 4.30
CA GLN A 188 -8.69 20.85 5.24
C GLN A 188 -8.98 19.35 5.41
N ALA A 189 -8.19 18.47 4.77
CA ALA A 189 -8.34 17.03 4.94
C ALA A 189 -8.16 16.64 6.41
N ARG A 190 -9.10 15.86 6.93
CA ARG A 190 -9.11 15.42 8.33
C ARG A 190 -8.45 14.08 8.49
N LYS A 191 -7.76 13.87 9.60
CA LYS A 191 -7.20 12.58 9.97
C LYS A 191 -8.33 11.65 10.42
N LEU A 192 -8.38 10.47 9.84
CA LEU A 192 -9.31 9.40 10.21
C LEU A 192 -8.77 8.69 11.45
N LYS A 193 -9.61 8.50 12.47
CA LYS A 193 -9.21 7.75 13.68
C LYS A 193 -9.30 6.25 13.44
N HIS A 194 -10.29 5.82 12.67
CA HIS A 194 -10.55 4.43 12.35
C HIS A 194 -10.92 4.26 10.88
N LEU A 195 -10.54 3.13 10.32
CA LEU A 195 -10.93 2.62 9.00
C LEU A 195 -11.18 1.12 9.10
N GLU A 196 -12.12 0.61 8.32
CA GLU A 196 -12.23 -0.83 8.07
C GLU A 196 -11.13 -1.31 7.12
N PHE A 197 -10.76 -2.59 7.23
CA PHE A 197 -9.79 -3.18 6.30
C PHE A 197 -10.20 -3.03 4.84
N ASP A 198 -11.49 -3.21 4.52
CA ASP A 198 -11.98 -3.12 3.15
C ASP A 198 -11.86 -1.68 2.60
N GLU A 199 -12.14 -0.66 3.41
CA GLU A 199 -11.94 0.74 3.03
C GLU A 199 -10.46 1.06 2.82
N MET A 200 -9.60 0.62 3.74
CA MET A 200 -8.15 0.83 3.61
C MET A 200 -7.58 0.11 2.38
N LEU A 201 -8.07 -1.08 2.04
CA LEU A 201 -7.71 -1.81 0.82
C LEU A 201 -8.07 -1.02 -0.43
N GLU A 202 -9.30 -0.51 -0.50
CA GLU A 202 -9.72 0.31 -1.64
C GLU A 202 -8.93 1.62 -1.71
N MET A 203 -8.65 2.27 -0.58
CA MET A 203 -7.80 3.45 -0.54
C MET A 203 -6.38 3.16 -1.03
N ALA A 204 -5.76 2.07 -0.54
CA ALA A 204 -4.41 1.68 -0.93
C ALA A 204 -4.33 1.31 -2.43
N GLY A 205 -5.32 0.58 -2.94
CA GLY A 205 -5.44 0.23 -4.36
C GLY A 205 -5.77 1.42 -5.26
N ALA A 206 -6.43 2.45 -4.72
CA ALA A 206 -6.77 3.66 -5.46
C ALA A 206 -5.65 4.73 -5.46
N GLY A 207 -4.53 4.51 -4.74
CA GLY A 207 -3.37 5.39 -4.77
C GLY A 207 -2.99 6.05 -3.44
N SER A 208 -3.67 5.73 -2.33
CA SER A 208 -3.19 6.12 -1.00
C SER A 208 -1.87 5.42 -0.70
N LYS A 209 -0.80 6.20 -0.53
CA LYS A 209 0.57 5.69 -0.33
C LYS A 209 0.93 5.48 1.13
N VAL A 210 -0.06 5.50 2.04
CA VAL A 210 0.18 5.42 3.48
C VAL A 210 0.51 3.99 3.91
N LEU A 211 -0.23 3.01 3.38
CA LEU A 211 0.02 1.58 3.59
C LEU A 211 0.17 0.86 2.25
N ALA A 212 1.02 -0.15 2.22
CA ALA A 212 1.12 -1.03 1.05
C ALA A 212 -0.13 -1.92 0.97
N LEU A 213 -0.76 -2.02 -0.21
CA LEU A 213 -1.96 -2.83 -0.45
C LEU A 213 -1.81 -4.24 0.11
N ARG A 214 -0.70 -4.92 -0.22
CA ARG A 214 -0.39 -6.28 0.22
C ARG A 214 -0.30 -6.42 1.74
N SER A 215 0.16 -5.40 2.46
CA SER A 215 0.20 -5.43 3.92
C SER A 215 -1.21 -5.36 4.54
N VAL A 216 -2.10 -4.58 3.93
CA VAL A 216 -3.51 -4.49 4.38
C VAL A 216 -4.27 -5.78 4.06
N GLU A 217 -4.04 -6.40 2.90
CA GLU A 217 -4.58 -7.73 2.56
C GLU A 217 -4.17 -8.78 3.59
N PHE A 218 -2.89 -8.79 3.97
CA PHE A 218 -2.36 -9.71 4.96
C PHE A 218 -2.99 -9.46 6.34
N ALA A 219 -3.11 -8.20 6.74
CA ALA A 219 -3.74 -7.80 7.99
C ALA A 219 -5.20 -8.23 8.06
N ARG A 220 -5.97 -8.00 6.99
CA ARG A 220 -7.37 -8.44 6.88
C ARG A 220 -7.52 -9.96 7.01
N ASN A 221 -6.71 -10.71 6.26
CA ASN A 221 -6.79 -12.17 6.21
C ASN A 221 -6.44 -12.82 7.56
N HIS A 222 -5.58 -12.19 8.35
CA HIS A 222 -5.14 -12.69 9.66
C HIS A 222 -5.74 -11.92 10.84
N ASN A 223 -6.63 -10.97 10.57
CA ASN A 223 -7.26 -10.09 11.57
C ASN A 223 -6.25 -9.41 12.51
N VAL A 224 -5.17 -8.86 11.93
CA VAL A 224 -4.13 -8.13 12.66
C VAL A 224 -4.50 -6.65 12.68
N PRO A 225 -4.83 -6.04 13.83
CA PRO A 225 -5.07 -4.60 13.91
C PRO A 225 -3.82 -3.83 13.50
N ILE A 226 -3.97 -2.87 12.56
CA ILE A 226 -2.89 -1.96 12.18
C ILE A 226 -3.12 -0.61 12.84
N HIS A 227 -2.07 -0.02 13.41
CA HIS A 227 -2.07 1.36 13.87
C HIS A 227 -1.05 2.17 13.07
N VAL A 228 -1.53 3.05 12.21
CA VAL A 228 -0.68 3.93 11.39
C VAL A 228 -0.30 5.15 12.22
N ARG A 229 1.00 5.40 12.41
CA ARG A 229 1.52 6.48 13.26
C ARG A 229 2.67 7.22 12.59
N SER A 230 2.92 8.46 13.03
CA SER A 230 4.12 9.18 12.65
C SER A 230 5.31 8.78 13.52
N SER A 231 6.47 8.60 12.89
CA SER A 231 7.75 8.43 13.61
C SER A 231 8.32 9.74 14.16
N PHE A 232 7.71 10.88 13.83
CA PHE A 232 8.19 12.22 14.20
C PHE A 232 7.34 12.89 15.28
N THR A 233 6.17 12.35 15.57
CA THR A 233 5.26 12.88 16.59
C THR A 233 4.78 11.76 17.52
N TRP A 234 4.22 12.13 18.68
CA TRP A 234 3.61 11.21 19.63
C TRP A 234 2.09 11.15 19.53
N GLU A 235 1.54 11.79 18.48
CA GLU A 235 0.10 11.83 18.26
C GLU A 235 -0.49 10.44 18.04
N GLN A 236 -1.77 10.32 18.39
CA GLN A 236 -2.57 9.16 18.00
C GLN A 236 -2.74 9.16 16.48
N GLY A 237 -2.56 7.99 15.90
CA GLY A 237 -2.69 7.77 14.46
C GLY A 237 -4.06 7.25 14.06
N THR A 238 -4.09 6.50 12.96
CA THR A 238 -5.27 5.84 12.42
C THR A 238 -5.23 4.34 12.71
N TRP A 239 -6.30 3.81 13.27
CA TRP A 239 -6.50 2.38 13.42
C TRP A 239 -7.19 1.79 12.19
N VAL A 240 -6.70 0.62 11.73
CA VAL A 240 -7.32 -0.16 10.66
C VAL A 240 -7.65 -1.54 11.23
N THR A 241 -8.94 -1.87 11.28
CA THR A 241 -9.46 -3.08 11.95
C THR A 241 -10.62 -3.70 11.16
N SER A 242 -11.08 -4.89 11.56
CA SER A 242 -12.23 -5.57 10.93
C SER A 242 -13.58 -4.92 11.25
N GLU A 243 -13.68 -4.21 12.35
CA GLU A 243 -14.92 -3.57 12.79
C GLU A 243 -14.62 -2.20 13.39
N ILE A 244 -15.30 -1.18 12.91
CA ILE A 244 -15.35 0.11 13.59
C ILE A 244 -16.32 -0.05 14.76
N ARG A 245 -15.85 0.16 15.99
CA ARG A 245 -16.77 0.18 17.13
C ARG A 245 -17.65 1.43 16.99
N LYS A 246 -18.93 1.21 16.81
CA LYS A 246 -19.94 2.28 16.86
C LYS A 246 -19.80 2.99 18.19
N GLY A 247 -19.51 4.29 18.17
CA GLY A 247 -19.60 5.13 19.35
C GLY A 247 -21.02 5.11 19.87
N GLU A 248 -21.22 5.22 21.17
CA GLU A 248 -22.55 5.15 21.82
C GLU A 248 -23.57 6.16 21.28
N ASN A 249 -23.16 7.15 20.47
CA ASN A 249 -23.99 8.25 20.00
C ASN A 249 -24.23 8.31 18.48
N ASN A 250 -23.61 7.45 17.65
CA ASN A 250 -23.84 7.48 16.20
C ASN A 250 -24.44 6.16 15.71
N MET A 251 -25.69 6.26 15.23
CA MET A 251 -26.39 5.12 14.66
C MET A 251 -26.03 4.84 13.18
N GLU A 252 -25.42 5.80 12.48
CA GLU A 252 -25.02 5.68 11.08
C GLU A 252 -23.58 6.14 10.87
N GLU A 253 -22.84 5.39 10.04
CA GLU A 253 -21.47 5.73 9.64
C GLU A 253 -21.45 6.75 8.50
N PRO A 254 -20.35 7.52 8.32
CA PRO A 254 -20.19 8.38 7.15
C PRO A 254 -20.31 7.57 5.86
N ILE A 255 -21.05 8.09 4.89
CA ILE A 255 -21.24 7.43 3.59
C ILE A 255 -19.92 7.31 2.84
N ILE A 256 -19.05 8.34 2.94
CA ILE A 256 -17.74 8.43 2.29
C ILE A 256 -16.68 8.67 3.36
N SER A 257 -15.65 7.83 3.34
CA SER A 257 -14.48 7.93 4.23
C SER A 257 -13.38 8.80 3.65
N GLY A 258 -13.27 8.88 2.31
CA GLY A 258 -12.27 9.74 1.69
C GLY A 258 -12.29 9.81 0.17
N VAL A 259 -11.49 10.77 -0.32
CA VAL A 259 -11.18 11.00 -1.74
C VAL A 259 -9.72 10.67 -1.97
N VAL A 260 -9.45 9.62 -2.72
CA VAL A 260 -8.10 9.16 -3.05
C VAL A 260 -7.80 9.44 -4.52
N HIS A 261 -6.53 9.67 -4.85
CA HIS A 261 -6.11 9.92 -6.23
C HIS A 261 -4.84 9.19 -6.60
N ASP A 262 -4.69 8.91 -7.89
CA ASP A 262 -3.46 8.39 -8.47
C ASP A 262 -3.22 9.04 -9.85
N ALA A 263 -2.01 9.55 -10.06
CA ALA A 263 -1.55 10.13 -11.33
C ALA A 263 -0.41 9.29 -11.94
N SER A 264 -0.16 8.09 -11.43
CA SER A 264 0.92 7.20 -11.89
C SER A 264 0.50 6.23 -12.98
N ASP A 265 -0.79 6.20 -13.34
CA ASP A 265 -1.35 5.33 -14.38
C ASP A 265 -1.37 6.00 -15.75
N ALA A 266 -1.32 5.17 -16.79
CA ALA A 266 -1.60 5.50 -18.18
C ALA A 266 -2.83 4.75 -18.65
N LYS A 267 -3.51 5.29 -19.66
CA LYS A 267 -4.64 4.65 -20.34
C LYS A 267 -4.21 4.16 -21.72
N ILE A 268 -4.54 2.92 -22.07
CA ILE A 268 -4.44 2.38 -23.42
C ILE A 268 -5.85 2.03 -23.88
N THR A 269 -6.18 2.40 -25.13
CA THR A 269 -7.44 2.02 -25.76
C THR A 269 -7.14 1.31 -27.08
N VAL A 270 -7.67 0.09 -27.20
CA VAL A 270 -7.68 -0.67 -28.46
C VAL A 270 -9.00 -0.40 -29.14
N LEU A 271 -8.94 0.22 -30.34
CA LEU A 271 -10.10 0.72 -31.06
C LEU A 271 -10.64 -0.30 -32.06
N GLY A 272 -11.96 -0.34 -32.20
CA GLY A 272 -12.64 -1.15 -33.21
C GLY A 272 -12.35 -2.64 -33.12
N VAL A 273 -12.27 -3.16 -31.91
CA VAL A 273 -12.03 -4.61 -31.64
C VAL A 273 -13.27 -5.39 -32.06
N PRO A 274 -13.17 -6.48 -32.81
CA PRO A 274 -14.32 -7.36 -33.11
C PRO A 274 -14.98 -7.89 -31.84
N ASP A 275 -16.30 -7.76 -31.73
CA ASP A 275 -17.08 -8.25 -30.59
C ASP A 275 -17.29 -9.76 -30.69
N GLN A 276 -16.26 -10.52 -30.31
CA GLN A 276 -16.21 -11.98 -30.42
C GLN A 276 -15.62 -12.59 -29.14
N PRO A 277 -16.10 -13.77 -28.72
CA PRO A 277 -15.52 -14.50 -27.58
C PRO A 277 -14.00 -14.75 -27.78
N GLY A 278 -13.23 -14.53 -26.71
CA GLY A 278 -11.78 -14.80 -26.69
C GLY A 278 -10.89 -13.60 -27.02
N VAL A 279 -11.41 -12.51 -27.56
CA VAL A 279 -10.58 -11.32 -27.92
C VAL A 279 -9.97 -10.66 -26.68
N SER A 280 -10.73 -10.52 -25.57
CA SER A 280 -10.19 -9.98 -24.32
C SER A 280 -9.11 -10.90 -23.74
N ALA A 281 -9.27 -12.23 -23.80
CA ALA A 281 -8.26 -13.17 -23.38
C ALA A 281 -6.98 -13.02 -24.20
N ALA A 282 -7.10 -12.95 -25.55
CA ALA A 282 -5.96 -12.73 -26.43
C ALA A 282 -5.20 -11.42 -26.15
N LEU A 283 -5.90 -10.37 -25.67
CA LEU A 283 -5.29 -9.10 -25.30
C LEU A 283 -4.56 -9.15 -23.95
N PHE A 284 -5.20 -9.73 -22.92
CA PHE A 284 -4.70 -9.63 -21.54
C PHE A 284 -3.75 -10.77 -21.12
N GLU A 285 -3.85 -11.98 -21.70
CA GLU A 285 -2.92 -13.07 -21.41
C GLU A 285 -1.45 -12.73 -21.70
N PRO A 286 -1.08 -12.13 -22.85
CA PRO A 286 0.32 -11.74 -23.10
C PRO A 286 0.82 -10.62 -22.19
N LEU A 287 -0.05 -9.70 -21.76
CA LEU A 287 0.29 -8.67 -20.76
C LEU A 287 0.58 -9.31 -19.40
N ALA A 288 -0.25 -10.26 -18.98
CA ALA A 288 -0.04 -11.02 -17.75
C ALA A 288 1.26 -11.85 -17.80
N ALA A 289 1.56 -12.49 -18.94
CA ALA A 289 2.81 -13.23 -19.16
C ALA A 289 4.05 -12.31 -19.09
N ALA A 290 3.91 -11.05 -19.51
CA ALA A 290 4.93 -10.01 -19.39
C ALA A 290 4.95 -9.36 -18.00
N ASN A 291 4.12 -9.83 -17.06
CA ASN A 291 3.94 -9.28 -15.72
C ASN A 291 3.48 -7.80 -15.68
N VAL A 292 2.73 -7.36 -16.67
CA VAL A 292 2.05 -6.08 -16.67
C VAL A 292 0.73 -6.23 -15.93
N ASN A 293 0.56 -5.45 -14.87
CA ASN A 293 -0.70 -5.40 -14.12
C ASN A 293 -1.64 -4.38 -14.77
N VAL A 294 -2.92 -4.77 -14.92
CA VAL A 294 -3.97 -3.93 -15.47
C VAL A 294 -5.00 -3.66 -14.38
N ASP A 295 -5.43 -2.41 -14.21
CA ASP A 295 -6.40 -2.03 -13.17
C ASP A 295 -7.81 -1.86 -13.75
N MET A 296 -8.20 -0.66 -14.18
CA MET A 296 -9.53 -0.42 -14.73
C MET A 296 -9.61 -1.00 -16.15
N ILE A 297 -10.63 -1.82 -16.43
CA ILE A 297 -10.95 -2.30 -17.77
C ILE A 297 -12.37 -1.87 -18.09
N VAL A 298 -12.57 -1.21 -19.24
CA VAL A 298 -13.87 -0.79 -19.73
C VAL A 298 -14.05 -1.29 -21.16
N GLN A 299 -15.08 -2.09 -21.37
CA GLN A 299 -15.53 -2.58 -22.67
C GLN A 299 -17.04 -2.40 -22.77
N ASN A 300 -17.53 -1.94 -23.90
CA ASN A 300 -18.96 -1.86 -24.18
C ASN A 300 -19.36 -2.88 -25.24
N THR A 301 -20.65 -3.25 -25.28
CA THR A 301 -21.21 -3.98 -26.41
C THR A 301 -21.52 -2.99 -27.52
N SER A 302 -21.27 -3.39 -28.77
CA SER A 302 -21.54 -2.56 -29.94
C SER A 302 -22.66 -3.16 -30.79
N THR A 303 -23.52 -2.31 -31.32
CA THR A 303 -24.51 -2.70 -32.34
C THR A 303 -23.88 -2.88 -33.73
N ALA A 304 -22.64 -2.43 -33.94
CA ALA A 304 -21.90 -2.50 -35.20
C ALA A 304 -20.92 -3.70 -35.27
N GLY A 305 -20.92 -4.59 -34.28
CA GLY A 305 -20.04 -5.77 -34.25
C GLY A 305 -18.58 -5.48 -33.87
N THR A 306 -18.27 -4.26 -33.50
CA THR A 306 -16.95 -3.84 -33.00
C THR A 306 -17.09 -3.02 -31.73
N THR A 307 -16.11 -3.08 -30.83
CA THR A 307 -16.07 -2.32 -29.58
C THR A 307 -14.69 -1.75 -29.32
N ASP A 308 -14.59 -0.76 -28.44
CA ASP A 308 -13.31 -0.32 -27.92
C ASP A 308 -13.04 -0.95 -26.57
N ILE A 309 -11.79 -1.36 -26.31
CA ILE A 309 -11.35 -1.85 -25.03
C ILE A 309 -10.35 -0.86 -24.44
N SER A 310 -10.74 -0.15 -23.40
CA SER A 310 -9.88 0.78 -22.67
C SER A 310 -9.44 0.15 -21.33
N PHE A 311 -8.18 0.33 -20.97
CA PHE A 311 -7.67 -0.12 -19.69
C PHE A 311 -6.56 0.79 -19.17
N THR A 312 -6.34 0.75 -17.85
CA THR A 312 -5.26 1.49 -17.20
C THR A 312 -4.17 0.54 -16.70
N LEU A 313 -2.94 1.03 -16.70
CA LEU A 313 -1.75 0.33 -16.21
C LEU A 313 -0.74 1.36 -15.69
N PRO A 314 0.23 0.95 -14.84
CA PRO A 314 1.29 1.85 -14.39
C PRO A 314 2.07 2.45 -15.56
N LYS A 315 2.37 3.76 -15.51
CA LYS A 315 3.20 4.44 -16.53
C LYS A 315 4.55 3.76 -16.75
N SER A 316 5.13 3.16 -15.70
CA SER A 316 6.38 2.39 -15.80
C SER A 316 6.31 1.22 -16.76
N ASP A 317 5.12 0.65 -16.94
CA ASP A 317 4.92 -0.60 -17.68
C ASP A 317 4.50 -0.34 -19.14
N VAL A 318 4.23 0.92 -19.49
CA VAL A 318 3.80 1.31 -20.85
C VAL A 318 4.78 0.85 -21.91
N THR A 319 6.08 1.06 -21.70
CA THR A 319 7.13 0.66 -22.66
C THR A 319 7.13 -0.86 -22.93
N ILE A 320 6.74 -1.67 -21.95
CA ILE A 320 6.61 -3.13 -22.09
C ILE A 320 5.26 -3.47 -22.76
N ALA A 321 4.19 -2.81 -22.36
CA ALA A 321 2.83 -3.09 -22.81
C ALA A 321 2.57 -2.69 -24.26
N GLU A 322 3.05 -1.51 -24.68
CA GLU A 322 2.78 -0.93 -25.99
C GLU A 322 3.08 -1.87 -27.18
N PRO A 323 4.28 -2.48 -27.32
CA PRO A 323 4.55 -3.38 -28.43
C PRO A 323 3.70 -4.67 -28.37
N ILE A 324 3.34 -5.15 -27.18
CA ILE A 324 2.47 -6.31 -27.01
C ILE A 324 1.07 -5.98 -27.51
N VAL A 325 0.50 -4.87 -27.03
CA VAL A 325 -0.86 -4.42 -27.41
C VAL A 325 -0.95 -4.13 -28.90
N ALA A 326 0.04 -3.43 -29.47
CA ALA A 326 0.06 -3.13 -30.90
C ALA A 326 0.11 -4.39 -31.80
N ARG A 327 0.86 -5.41 -31.37
CA ARG A 327 0.91 -6.71 -32.06
C ARG A 327 -0.44 -7.44 -31.97
N ILE A 328 -1.02 -7.51 -30.77
CA ILE A 328 -2.31 -8.20 -30.59
C ILE A 328 -3.45 -7.49 -31.29
N ALA A 329 -3.49 -6.15 -31.24
CA ALA A 329 -4.50 -5.34 -31.95
C ALA A 329 -4.55 -5.71 -33.44
N LYS A 330 -3.39 -5.84 -34.10
CA LYS A 330 -3.30 -6.32 -35.48
C LYS A 330 -3.81 -7.74 -35.67
N GLN A 331 -3.48 -8.65 -34.76
CA GLN A 331 -3.89 -10.05 -34.84
C GLN A 331 -5.40 -10.24 -34.69
N VAL A 332 -6.05 -9.46 -33.84
CA VAL A 332 -7.51 -9.54 -33.62
C VAL A 332 -8.32 -8.68 -34.62
N GLY A 333 -7.66 -7.95 -35.52
CA GLY A 333 -8.33 -7.12 -36.53
C GLY A 333 -8.86 -5.79 -35.97
N ALA A 334 -8.29 -5.27 -34.91
CA ALA A 334 -8.61 -3.95 -34.36
C ALA A 334 -8.17 -2.83 -35.33
N THR A 335 -8.87 -1.70 -35.28
CA THR A 335 -8.61 -0.57 -36.16
C THR A 335 -7.43 0.31 -35.74
N GLY A 336 -7.06 0.28 -34.43
CA GLY A 336 -5.94 1.06 -33.92
C GLY A 336 -5.74 0.91 -32.44
N VAL A 337 -4.68 1.56 -31.95
CA VAL A 337 -4.34 1.67 -30.52
C VAL A 337 -4.04 3.12 -30.22
N THR A 338 -4.61 3.65 -29.15
CA THR A 338 -4.27 4.97 -28.61
C THR A 338 -3.75 4.85 -27.18
N GLN A 339 -2.90 5.79 -26.79
CA GLN A 339 -2.30 5.85 -25.47
C GLN A 339 -2.40 7.26 -24.93
N ASP A 340 -2.70 7.36 -23.63
CA ASP A 340 -2.69 8.62 -22.92
C ASP A 340 -2.00 8.45 -21.55
N THR A 341 -0.91 9.18 -21.34
CA THR A 341 -0.15 9.21 -20.09
C THR A 341 -0.47 10.44 -19.23
N ASN A 342 -1.33 11.34 -19.72
CA ASN A 342 -1.71 12.58 -19.04
C ASN A 342 -3.07 12.47 -18.34
N ILE A 343 -3.30 11.34 -17.72
CA ILE A 343 -4.51 11.03 -16.97
C ILE A 343 -4.25 11.00 -15.45
N ALA A 344 -5.33 11.11 -14.68
CA ALA A 344 -5.35 10.85 -13.26
C ALA A 344 -6.63 10.11 -12.88
N LYS A 345 -6.52 9.18 -11.95
CA LYS A 345 -7.64 8.45 -11.33
C LYS A 345 -8.03 9.13 -10.03
N ILE A 346 -9.32 9.33 -9.80
CA ILE A 346 -9.88 9.87 -8.57
C ILE A 346 -10.94 8.88 -8.08
N SER A 347 -10.88 8.53 -6.80
CA SER A 347 -11.76 7.53 -6.22
C SER A 347 -12.41 8.06 -4.94
N LEU A 348 -13.73 7.97 -4.86
CA LEU A 348 -14.46 8.03 -3.60
C LEU A 348 -14.46 6.65 -2.97
N VAL A 349 -14.15 6.58 -1.69
CA VAL A 349 -14.15 5.33 -0.90
C VAL A 349 -15.01 5.51 0.34
N GLY A 350 -15.85 4.52 0.65
CA GLY A 350 -16.64 4.50 1.87
C GLY A 350 -17.62 3.34 1.93
N ALA A 351 -17.68 2.67 3.07
CA ALA A 351 -18.56 1.50 3.29
C ALA A 351 -20.04 1.84 3.18
N GLY A 352 -20.44 3.08 3.54
CA GLY A 352 -21.83 3.56 3.48
C GLY A 352 -22.38 3.69 2.06
N MET A 353 -21.57 3.62 1.01
CA MET A 353 -22.07 3.68 -0.38
C MET A 353 -22.97 2.51 -0.77
N LYS A 354 -22.83 1.34 -0.12
CA LYS A 354 -23.66 0.15 -0.39
C LYS A 354 -25.15 0.42 -0.22
N SER A 355 -25.53 1.25 0.75
CA SER A 355 -26.90 1.54 1.13
C SER A 355 -27.39 2.94 0.73
N SER A 356 -26.53 3.75 0.09
CA SER A 356 -26.81 5.18 -0.17
C SER A 356 -26.93 5.45 -1.68
N PRO A 357 -28.13 5.36 -2.26
CA PRO A 357 -28.31 5.74 -3.66
C PRO A 357 -28.03 7.24 -3.85
N GLY A 358 -27.47 7.59 -5.02
CA GLY A 358 -27.21 9.00 -5.38
C GLY A 358 -25.75 9.45 -5.18
N VAL A 359 -24.87 8.69 -4.52
CA VAL A 359 -23.44 9.04 -4.39
C VAL A 359 -22.80 9.27 -5.75
N ALA A 360 -23.00 8.33 -6.69
CA ALA A 360 -22.47 8.47 -8.06
C ALA A 360 -23.04 9.71 -8.78
N ALA A 361 -24.34 9.93 -8.66
CA ALA A 361 -25.00 11.11 -9.27
C ALA A 361 -24.44 12.42 -8.70
N LYS A 362 -24.24 12.49 -7.37
CA LYS A 362 -23.63 13.66 -6.69
C LYS A 362 -22.19 13.86 -7.19
N MET A 363 -21.38 12.79 -7.26
CA MET A 363 -20.02 12.86 -7.76
C MET A 363 -19.97 13.42 -9.18
N PHE A 364 -20.78 12.86 -10.09
CA PHE A 364 -20.78 13.29 -11.49
C PHE A 364 -21.30 14.72 -11.66
N ARG A 365 -22.30 15.15 -10.87
CA ARG A 365 -22.79 16.54 -10.86
C ARG A 365 -21.68 17.50 -10.44
N VAL A 366 -20.97 17.21 -9.34
CA VAL A 366 -19.87 18.06 -8.85
C VAL A 366 -18.76 18.19 -9.91
N LEU A 367 -18.39 17.10 -10.57
CA LEU A 367 -17.37 17.12 -11.62
C LEU A 367 -17.85 17.98 -12.82
N ALA A 368 -19.11 17.81 -13.25
CA ALA A 368 -19.70 18.59 -14.36
C ALA A 368 -19.75 20.09 -14.04
N ASP A 369 -20.22 20.48 -12.86
CA ASP A 369 -20.31 21.88 -12.41
C ASP A 369 -18.92 22.54 -12.34
N ASN A 370 -17.87 21.74 -12.10
CA ASN A 370 -16.47 22.15 -12.11
C ASN A 370 -15.80 22.04 -13.48
N LYS A 371 -16.54 21.66 -14.54
CA LYS A 371 -16.03 21.48 -15.93
C LYS A 371 -14.91 20.42 -16.01
N VAL A 372 -15.00 19.38 -15.19
CA VAL A 372 -14.11 18.22 -15.22
C VAL A 372 -14.77 17.14 -16.05
N ASN A 373 -14.17 16.82 -17.21
CA ASN A 373 -14.65 15.74 -18.06
C ASN A 373 -14.21 14.39 -17.51
N ILE A 374 -15.09 13.39 -17.59
CA ILE A 374 -14.84 12.02 -17.18
C ILE A 374 -14.51 11.19 -18.41
N GLU A 375 -13.38 10.48 -18.39
CA GLU A 375 -12.93 9.63 -19.49
C GLU A 375 -13.24 8.16 -19.29
N MET A 376 -13.19 7.67 -18.06
CA MET A 376 -13.55 6.31 -17.66
C MET A 376 -14.24 6.32 -16.30
N ILE A 377 -15.09 5.33 -16.06
CA ILE A 377 -15.75 5.11 -14.77
C ILE A 377 -15.60 3.64 -14.41
N SER A 378 -15.29 3.35 -13.15
CA SER A 378 -15.33 2.01 -12.57
C SER A 378 -15.91 2.07 -11.17
N THR A 379 -16.69 1.08 -10.78
CA THR A 379 -17.31 1.02 -9.46
C THR A 379 -17.12 -0.34 -8.82
N SER A 380 -16.91 -0.33 -7.50
CA SER A 380 -17.07 -1.49 -6.63
C SER A 380 -18.20 -1.22 -5.62
N THR A 381 -18.40 -2.10 -4.68
CA THR A 381 -19.44 -1.93 -3.63
C THR A 381 -19.16 -0.74 -2.71
N ILE A 382 -17.89 -0.36 -2.54
CA ILE A 382 -17.45 0.69 -1.61
C ILE A 382 -16.48 1.70 -2.26
N ARG A 383 -16.38 1.70 -3.60
CA ARG A 383 -15.55 2.64 -4.36
C ARG A 383 -16.22 3.05 -5.66
N ILE A 384 -16.11 4.34 -5.98
CA ILE A 384 -16.40 4.88 -7.32
C ILE A 384 -15.15 5.57 -7.81
N SER A 385 -14.59 5.12 -8.93
CA SER A 385 -13.40 5.69 -9.55
C SER A 385 -13.74 6.33 -10.88
N VAL A 386 -13.16 7.48 -11.14
CA VAL A 386 -13.20 8.15 -12.44
C VAL A 386 -11.77 8.44 -12.92
N VAL A 387 -11.56 8.36 -14.21
CA VAL A 387 -10.35 8.87 -14.87
C VAL A 387 -10.67 10.22 -15.46
N VAL A 388 -9.79 11.16 -15.25
CA VAL A 388 -9.87 12.56 -15.75
C VAL A 388 -8.53 12.98 -16.32
N ALA A 389 -8.47 14.07 -17.08
CA ALA A 389 -7.20 14.66 -17.51
C ALA A 389 -6.38 15.12 -16.31
N ALA A 390 -5.09 14.80 -16.27
CA ALA A 390 -4.20 15.06 -15.12
C ALA A 390 -4.20 16.52 -14.61
N PRO A 391 -4.28 17.57 -15.48
CA PRO A 391 -4.35 18.96 -14.99
C PRO A 391 -5.61 19.28 -14.19
N MET A 392 -6.66 18.45 -14.26
CA MET A 392 -7.92 18.64 -13.53
C MET A 392 -7.92 17.96 -12.16
N LEU A 393 -6.89 17.20 -11.82
CA LEU A 393 -6.81 16.38 -10.61
C LEU A 393 -7.08 17.16 -9.34
N GLU A 394 -6.29 18.19 -9.05
CA GLU A 394 -6.40 18.93 -7.79
C GLU A 394 -7.77 19.59 -7.64
N LYS A 395 -8.27 20.20 -8.73
CA LYS A 395 -9.59 20.84 -8.73
C LYS A 395 -10.69 19.83 -8.42
N ALA A 396 -10.65 18.67 -9.06
CA ALA A 396 -11.64 17.61 -8.87
C ALA A 396 -11.59 17.05 -7.44
N VAL A 397 -10.39 16.74 -6.92
CA VAL A 397 -10.23 16.25 -5.54
C VAL A 397 -10.79 17.23 -4.51
N ARG A 398 -10.43 18.52 -4.61
CA ARG A 398 -10.94 19.57 -3.70
C ARG A 398 -12.46 19.71 -3.76
N SER A 399 -12.99 19.78 -4.99
CA SER A 399 -14.45 19.95 -5.16
C SER A 399 -15.24 18.77 -4.63
N LEU A 400 -14.75 17.54 -4.83
CA LEU A 400 -15.38 16.34 -4.30
C LEU A 400 -15.28 16.28 -2.77
N HIS A 401 -14.11 16.59 -2.21
CA HIS A 401 -13.89 16.57 -0.77
C HIS A 401 -14.89 17.51 -0.05
N THR A 402 -15.01 18.75 -0.50
CA THR A 402 -15.98 19.72 0.05
C THR A 402 -17.43 19.29 -0.19
N ALA A 403 -17.75 18.80 -1.39
CA ALA A 403 -19.12 18.41 -1.70
C ALA A 403 -19.62 17.19 -0.90
N PHE A 404 -18.73 16.34 -0.42
CA PHE A 404 -19.07 15.21 0.44
C PHE A 404 -18.84 15.49 1.93
N ASP A 405 -18.72 16.78 2.31
CA ASP A 405 -18.61 17.27 3.69
C ASP A 405 -17.44 16.65 4.48
N LEU A 406 -16.35 16.30 3.77
CA LEU A 406 -15.18 15.64 4.37
C LEU A 406 -14.25 16.62 5.12
N ASP A 407 -14.46 17.92 4.97
CA ASP A 407 -13.81 19.02 5.67
C ASP A 407 -14.55 19.42 6.98
N SER A 408 -15.82 19.02 7.13
CA SER A 408 -16.64 19.25 8.32
C SER A 408 -16.99 17.92 9.00
N GLY A 409 -16.98 17.88 10.32
CA GLY A 409 -17.37 16.73 11.12
C GLY A 409 -16.51 16.56 12.37
N GLU A 410 -17.12 16.11 13.45
CA GLU A 410 -16.40 15.79 14.67
C GLU A 410 -15.45 14.61 14.47
N ASP A 411 -14.31 14.70 15.10
CA ASP A 411 -13.37 13.58 15.24
C ASP A 411 -14.07 12.43 15.99
N TYR A 412 -14.48 11.37 15.31
CA TYR A 412 -15.06 10.19 15.95
C TYR A 412 -14.03 9.56 16.89
N SER A 413 -14.22 9.77 18.19
CA SER A 413 -13.34 9.29 19.24
C SER A 413 -14.03 8.22 20.07
N ALA A 414 -13.86 6.95 19.73
CA ALA A 414 -14.02 5.89 20.71
C ALA A 414 -12.64 5.39 21.16
N PRO A 415 -12.34 5.27 22.45
CA PRO A 415 -11.11 4.64 22.91
C PRO A 415 -11.14 3.16 22.55
N LEU A 416 -10.03 2.63 22.03
CA LEU A 416 -9.87 1.20 21.80
C LEU A 416 -9.95 0.45 23.14
N PRO A 417 -10.57 -0.74 23.18
CA PRO A 417 -10.49 -1.58 24.35
C PRO A 417 -9.10 -2.17 24.45
N VAL A 418 -8.46 -1.92 25.54
CA VAL A 418 -7.43 -2.82 26.06
C VAL A 418 -8.13 -4.16 26.33
N ARG A 419 -7.75 -5.22 25.61
CA ARG A 419 -8.19 -6.58 25.99
C ARG A 419 -7.72 -6.81 27.43
N LYS A 420 -8.69 -7.07 28.33
CA LYS A 420 -8.41 -7.52 29.69
C LYS A 420 -7.86 -8.93 29.66
#